data_87b1fe111b1eb13b067091422fe537b5
#
_entry.id   87b1fe111b1eb13b067091422fe537b5
#
_cell.length_a   1.000
_cell.length_b   1.000
_cell.length_c   1.000
_cell.angle_alpha   90.00
_cell.angle_beta   90.00
_cell.angle_gamma   90.00
#
_symmetry.space_group_name_H-M   'P 1'
#
loop_
_entity.id
_entity.type
_entity.pdbx_description
1 polymer ?
#
loop_
_entity_poly.entity_id
_entity_poly.type
_entity_poly.pdbx_seq_one_letter_code
_entity_poly.pdbx_strand_id
1 'polypeptide(L)' 'MISVCMATYNGGQYLKAQIDSILNQLSVNDELVISDDHSTDNTCAIIKQYNDSRVKLVLNES' A
#
# COMPACT_ATOMS: atom_id res chain seq x y z
N MET A 1 16.61 6.69 -5.33
CA MET A 1 15.25 6.13 -5.19
C MET A 1 15.15 5.36 -3.89
N ILE A 2 14.06 5.56 -3.17
CA ILE A 2 13.76 4.81 -1.96
C ILE A 2 12.59 3.87 -2.26
N SER A 3 12.70 2.62 -1.87
CA SER A 3 11.62 1.65 -1.99
C SER A 3 11.20 1.24 -0.58
N VAL A 4 9.96 1.61 -0.22
CA VAL A 4 9.40 1.27 1.08
C VAL A 4 8.52 0.05 0.92
N CYS A 5 8.75 -0.98 1.72
CA CYS A 5 7.95 -2.20 1.70
C CYS A 5 7.03 -2.24 2.90
N MET A 6 5.75 -2.49 2.66
CA MET A 6 4.73 -2.52 3.69
C MET A 6 3.91 -3.79 3.54
N ALA A 7 3.73 -4.53 4.63
CA ALA A 7 2.92 -5.74 4.62
C ALA A 7 1.56 -5.43 5.23
N THR A 8 0.49 -5.93 4.62
CA THR A 8 -0.87 -5.72 5.11
C THR A 8 -1.61 -7.04 5.24
N TYR A 9 -2.48 -7.12 6.25
CA TYR A 9 -3.43 -8.20 6.41
C TYR A 9 -4.65 -7.67 7.16
N ASN A 10 -5.78 -7.58 6.48
CA ASN A 10 -7.04 -7.07 7.05
C ASN A 10 -6.87 -5.74 7.77
N GLY A 11 -6.05 -4.84 7.18
CA GLY A 11 -5.73 -3.56 7.79
C GLY A 11 -6.53 -2.37 7.27
N GLY A 12 -7.66 -2.61 6.60
CA GLY A 12 -8.39 -1.57 5.87
C GLY A 12 -8.76 -0.35 6.71
N GLN A 13 -9.02 -0.55 8.02
CA GLN A 13 -9.46 0.52 8.90
C GLN A 13 -8.40 1.62 9.06
N TYR A 14 -7.12 1.25 9.08
CA TYR A 14 -6.02 2.19 9.31
C TYR A 14 -5.14 2.40 8.10
N LEU A 15 -5.37 1.64 7.05
CA LEU A 15 -4.47 1.54 5.91
C LEU A 15 -4.32 2.88 5.19
N LYS A 16 -5.41 3.57 4.97
CA LYS A 16 -5.40 4.84 4.23
C LYS A 16 -4.53 5.87 4.93
N ALA A 17 -4.67 6.00 6.25
CA ALA A 17 -3.86 6.93 7.03
C ALA A 17 -2.38 6.58 6.93
N GLN A 18 -2.03 5.29 6.99
CA GLN A 18 -0.65 4.84 6.87
C GLN A 18 -0.07 5.15 5.49
N ILE A 19 -0.82 4.84 4.43
CA ILE A 19 -0.35 5.09 3.06
C ILE A 19 -0.17 6.58 2.84
N ASP A 20 -1.13 7.40 3.25
CA ASP A 20 -1.05 8.85 3.07
C ASP A 20 0.17 9.43 3.81
N SER A 21 0.45 8.94 5.02
CA SER A 21 1.60 9.38 5.79
C SER A 21 2.91 9.04 5.10
N ILE A 22 3.02 7.83 4.54
CA ILE A 22 4.22 7.40 3.84
C ILE A 22 4.41 8.19 2.56
N LEU A 23 3.35 8.36 1.78
CA LEU A 23 3.43 9.08 0.51
C LEU A 23 3.84 10.53 0.71
N ASN A 24 3.46 11.12 1.83
CA ASN A 24 3.85 12.48 2.18
C ASN A 24 5.37 12.63 2.34
N GLN A 25 6.07 11.55 2.64
CA GLN A 25 7.52 11.56 2.86
C GLN A 25 8.30 11.10 1.65
N LEU A 26 7.63 10.55 0.64
CA LEU A 26 8.29 10.04 -0.56
C LEU A 26 8.35 11.11 -1.64
N SER A 27 9.42 11.09 -2.44
CA SER A 27 9.54 11.95 -3.62
C SER A 27 9.00 11.21 -4.85
N VAL A 28 8.98 11.92 -5.99
CA VAL A 28 8.40 11.37 -7.22
C VAL A 28 9.16 10.14 -7.75
N ASN A 29 10.41 9.99 -7.34
CA ASN A 29 11.24 8.86 -7.78
C ASN A 29 11.25 7.70 -6.79
N ASP A 30 10.51 7.82 -5.69
CA ASP A 30 10.43 6.78 -4.69
C ASP A 30 9.22 5.88 -4.96
N GLU A 31 9.15 4.75 -4.27
CA GLU A 31 8.03 3.85 -4.44
C GLU A 31 7.60 3.24 -3.11
N LEU A 32 6.31 2.93 -3.04
CA LEU A 32 5.72 2.19 -1.91
C LEU A 32 5.20 0.86 -2.44
N VAL A 33 5.82 -0.24 -2.03
CA VAL A 33 5.39 -1.58 -2.40
C VAL A 33 4.58 -2.15 -1.23
N ILE A 34 3.32 -2.45 -1.49
CA ILE A 34 2.42 -3.01 -0.48
C ILE A 34 2.20 -4.48 -0.80
N SER A 35 2.61 -5.34 0.13
CA SER A 35 2.41 -6.78 0.01
C SER A 35 1.23 -7.16 0.89
N ASP A 36 0.13 -7.60 0.28
CA ASP A 36 -1.07 -7.99 0.99
C ASP A 36 -1.15 -9.51 1.14
N ASP A 37 -1.33 -9.97 2.36
CA ASP A 37 -1.35 -11.38 2.69
C ASP A 37 -2.80 -11.87 2.78
N HIS A 38 -3.46 -11.95 1.63
CA HIS A 38 -4.80 -12.54 1.47
C HIS A 38 -5.84 -11.91 2.41
N SER A 39 -5.94 -10.58 2.40
CA SER A 39 -6.95 -9.87 3.20
C SER A 39 -8.37 -10.23 2.75
N THR A 40 -9.26 -10.40 3.72
CA THR A 40 -10.67 -10.70 3.46
C THR A 40 -11.56 -9.48 3.58
N ASP A 41 -11.02 -8.35 4.02
CA ASP A 41 -11.74 -7.08 4.09
C ASP A 41 -11.53 -6.27 2.81
N ASN A 42 -11.81 -4.97 2.83
CA ASN A 42 -11.67 -4.10 1.67
C ASN A 42 -10.27 -3.52 1.49
N THR A 43 -9.26 -4.13 2.12
CA THR A 43 -7.88 -3.64 2.08
C THR A 43 -7.38 -3.45 0.65
N CYS A 44 -7.53 -4.47 -0.20
CA CYS A 44 -7.07 -4.38 -1.59
C CYS A 44 -7.82 -3.33 -2.38
N ALA A 45 -9.12 -3.18 -2.15
CA ALA A 45 -9.92 -2.16 -2.82
C ALA A 45 -9.43 -0.76 -2.46
N ILE A 46 -9.09 -0.54 -1.19
CA ILE A 46 -8.55 0.75 -0.74
C ILE A 46 -7.23 1.05 -1.45
N ILE A 47 -6.33 0.08 -1.52
CA ILE A 47 -5.03 0.25 -2.16
C ILE A 47 -5.22 0.56 -3.65
N LYS A 48 -6.12 -0.14 -4.32
CA LYS A 48 -6.36 0.04 -5.75
C LYS A 48 -6.99 1.39 -6.09
N GLN A 49 -7.59 2.07 -5.11
CA GLN A 49 -8.16 3.40 -5.32
C GLN A 49 -7.10 4.49 -5.40
N TYR A 50 -5.87 4.20 -4.98
CA TYR A 50 -4.79 5.17 -5.07
C TYR A 50 -4.36 5.35 -6.52
N ASN A 51 -4.53 6.56 -7.03
CA ASN A 51 -4.10 6.90 -8.38
C ASN A 51 -2.71 7.56 -8.32
N ASP A 52 -1.77 6.85 -7.73
CA ASP A 52 -0.41 7.33 -7.53
C ASP A 52 0.55 6.29 -8.08
N SER A 53 1.40 6.70 -9.04
CA SER A 53 2.32 5.79 -9.71
C SER A 53 3.37 5.21 -8.76
N ARG A 54 3.55 5.81 -7.59
CA ARG A 54 4.50 5.31 -6.59
C ARG A 54 3.97 4.11 -5.81
N VAL A 55 2.64 3.90 -5.81
CA VAL A 55 2.00 2.82 -5.07
C VAL A 55 1.94 1.57 -5.94
N LYS A 56 2.50 0.46 -5.44
CA LYS A 56 2.50 -0.83 -6.12
C LYS A 56 1.93 -1.88 -5.17
N LEU A 57 0.98 -2.67 -5.66
CA LEU A 57 0.33 -3.71 -4.86
C LEU A 57 0.80 -5.08 -5.32
N VAL A 58 1.24 -5.89 -4.37
CA VAL A 58 1.58 -7.30 -4.59
C VAL A 58 0.64 -8.15 -3.75
N LEU A 59 -0.08 -9.06 -4.37
CA LEU A 59 -1.00 -9.95 -3.69
C LEU A 59 -0.32 -11.29 -3.43
N ASN A 60 -0.31 -11.70 -2.17
CA ASN A 60 0.17 -13.01 -1.78
C ASN A 60 -1.02 -13.94 -1.60
N GLU A 61 -1.14 -14.89 -2.48
CA GLU A 61 -2.17 -15.92 -2.42
C GLU A 61 -1.50 -17.22 -1.95
N SER A 62 -1.68 -17.54 -0.70
CA SER A 62 -1.14 -18.79 -0.17
C SER A 62 -2.25 -19.70 0.33
#